data_773b03c366e8025d55dc6fe15b8325f5
#
_entry.id   773b03c366e8025d55dc6fe15b8325f5
#
_cell.length_a   1.000
_cell.length_b   1.000
_cell.length_c   1.000
_cell.angle_alpha   90.00
_cell.angle_beta   90.00
_cell.angle_gamma   90.00
#
_symmetry.space_group_name_H-M   'P 1'
#
loop_
_entity.id
_entity.type
_entity.pdbx_description
1 polymer ?
#
loop_
_entity_poly.entity_id
_entity_poly.type
_entity_poly.pdbx_seq_one_letter_code
_entity_poly.pdbx_strand_id
1 'polypeptide(L)'
;MQLVWDAIALHTTPTLALHKEPEVVMVHSGIAVDVLGVGLDRIPQDKQRAILSEFPRLAFKTQFKGCLCNVVRQKPMTTVDNILRDFGIRYVEGFAPPNFADLVANAPFSE
;
A
#
# COMPACT_ATOMS: atom_id res chain seq x y z
N MET A 1 1.12 18.53 13.34
CA MET A 1 0.96 18.36 11.88
C MET A 1 1.90 17.30 11.31
N GLN A 2 3.15 17.20 11.76
CA GLN A 2 4.13 16.20 11.30
C GLN A 2 3.65 14.75 11.46
N LEU A 3 3.08 14.38 12.63
CA LEU A 3 2.57 13.01 12.87
C LEU A 3 1.49 12.58 11.88
N VAL A 4 0.58 13.48 11.53
CA VAL A 4 -0.48 13.18 10.54
C VAL A 4 0.12 12.98 9.16
N TRP A 5 1.08 13.81 8.79
CA TRP A 5 1.80 13.69 7.52
C TRP A 5 2.57 12.36 7.44
N ASP A 6 3.33 12.03 8.49
CA ASP A 6 4.09 10.78 8.57
C ASP A 6 3.17 9.55 8.50
N ALA A 7 2.04 9.59 9.22
CA ALA A 7 1.05 8.52 9.19
C ALA A 7 0.49 8.28 7.77
N ILE A 8 0.19 9.36 7.04
CA ILE A 8 -0.29 9.27 5.66
C ILE A 8 0.83 8.83 4.71
N ALA A 9 2.02 9.42 4.81
CA ALA A 9 3.13 9.16 3.90
C ALA A 9 3.69 7.73 4.05
N LEU A 10 3.69 7.19 5.28
CA LEU A 10 4.38 5.93 5.61
C LEU A 10 3.44 4.73 5.79
N HIS A 11 2.10 4.90 5.65
CA HIS A 11 1.15 3.83 5.96
C HIS A 11 1.34 2.55 5.14
N THR A 12 1.95 2.64 3.96
CA THR A 12 2.26 1.49 3.10
C THR A 12 3.72 1.02 3.20
N THR A 13 4.51 1.59 4.11
CA THR A 13 5.95 1.32 4.25
C THR A 13 6.25 0.72 5.63
N PRO A 14 5.99 -0.59 5.86
CA PRO A 14 6.11 -1.20 7.18
C PRO A 14 7.51 -1.10 7.77
N THR A 15 8.55 -1.16 6.95
CA THR A 15 9.95 -1.03 7.38
C THR A 15 10.30 0.32 7.98
N LEU A 16 9.49 1.34 7.74
CA LEU A 16 9.66 2.68 8.33
C LEU A 16 8.57 2.98 9.36
N ALA A 17 7.31 2.73 9.02
CA ALA A 17 6.16 3.03 9.87
C ALA A 17 6.28 2.41 11.27
N LEU A 18 6.76 1.16 11.37
CA LEU A 18 6.90 0.43 12.63
C LEU A 18 8.01 0.97 13.56
N HIS A 19 8.84 1.88 13.07
CA HIS A 19 9.91 2.53 13.83
C HIS A 19 9.63 4.01 14.15
N LYS A 20 8.41 4.46 13.85
CA LYS A 20 7.96 5.82 14.08
C LYS A 20 7.17 5.93 15.40
N GLU A 21 6.62 7.10 15.65
CA GLU A 21 5.79 7.39 16.80
C GLU A 21 4.53 6.50 16.86
N PRO A 22 3.99 6.22 18.05
CA PRO A 22 2.85 5.28 18.22
C PRO A 22 1.66 5.58 17.32
N GLU A 23 1.36 6.83 17.03
CA GLU A 23 0.27 7.25 16.15
C GLU A 23 0.47 6.75 14.72
N VAL A 24 1.70 6.85 14.21
CA VAL A 24 2.07 6.37 12.86
C VAL A 24 1.99 4.85 12.80
N VAL A 25 2.50 4.16 13.83
CA VAL A 25 2.40 2.69 13.98
C VAL A 25 0.94 2.25 13.98
N MET A 26 0.08 2.93 14.74
CA MET A 26 -1.34 2.60 14.85
C MET A 26 -2.09 2.75 13.52
N VAL A 27 -1.85 3.83 12.78
CA VAL A 27 -2.46 4.03 11.46
C VAL A 27 -1.99 2.95 10.48
N HIS A 28 -0.69 2.67 10.40
CA HIS A 28 -0.16 1.59 9.57
C HIS A 28 -0.78 0.23 9.92
N SER A 29 -0.79 -0.11 11.21
CA SER A 29 -1.31 -1.40 11.69
C SER A 29 -2.81 -1.54 11.44
N GLY A 30 -3.59 -0.49 11.66
CA GLY A 30 -5.03 -0.48 11.38
C GLY A 30 -5.32 -0.71 9.90
N ILE A 31 -4.58 -0.06 9.01
CA ILE A 31 -4.71 -0.27 7.56
C ILE A 31 -4.28 -1.69 7.16
N ALA A 32 -3.21 -2.23 7.75
CA ALA A 32 -2.78 -3.60 7.49
C ALA A 32 -3.83 -4.64 7.91
N VAL A 33 -4.50 -4.44 9.04
CA VAL A 33 -5.64 -5.28 9.47
C VAL A 33 -6.79 -5.15 8.46
N ASP A 34 -7.18 -3.93 8.12
CA ASP A 34 -8.36 -3.70 7.27
C ASP A 34 -8.15 -4.20 5.83
N VAL A 35 -7.02 -3.89 5.22
CA VAL A 35 -6.75 -4.19 3.80
C VAL A 35 -6.26 -5.62 3.61
N LEU A 36 -5.38 -6.11 4.48
CA LEU A 36 -4.66 -7.37 4.32
C LEU A 36 -5.10 -8.46 5.31
N GLY A 37 -5.80 -8.09 6.38
CA GLY A 37 -6.17 -9.01 7.46
C GLY A 37 -5.01 -9.37 8.39
N VAL A 38 -3.92 -8.61 8.39
CA VAL A 38 -2.76 -8.86 9.25
C VAL A 38 -3.14 -8.69 10.72
N GLY A 39 -3.09 -9.77 11.50
CA GLY A 39 -3.48 -9.75 12.93
C GLY A 39 -4.98 -9.75 13.18
N LEU A 40 -5.81 -10.04 12.16
CA LEU A 40 -7.27 -10.12 12.29
C LEU A 40 -7.69 -11.21 13.31
N ASP A 41 -6.91 -12.27 13.44
CA ASP A 41 -7.07 -13.35 14.42
C ASP A 41 -6.99 -12.88 15.88
N ARG A 42 -6.36 -11.72 16.13
CA ARG A 42 -6.26 -11.11 17.47
C ARG A 42 -7.53 -10.31 17.86
N ILE A 43 -8.42 -10.06 16.91
CA ILE A 43 -9.68 -9.35 17.16
C ILE A 43 -10.78 -10.39 17.40
N PRO A 44 -11.50 -10.36 18.52
CA PRO A 44 -12.60 -11.29 18.80
C PRO A 44 -13.64 -11.28 17.68
N GLN A 45 -14.14 -12.46 17.30
CA GLN A 45 -15.06 -12.62 16.15
C GLN A 45 -16.36 -11.83 16.28
N ASP A 46 -16.88 -11.66 17.51
CA ASP A 46 -18.07 -10.84 17.77
C ASP A 46 -17.79 -9.37 17.41
N LYS A 47 -16.60 -8.86 17.72
CA LYS A 47 -16.16 -7.51 17.35
C LYS A 47 -15.98 -7.36 15.85
N GLN A 48 -15.36 -8.35 15.20
CA GLN A 48 -15.24 -8.35 13.72
C GLN A 48 -16.62 -8.27 13.07
N ARG A 49 -17.59 -9.10 13.51
CA ARG A 49 -18.97 -9.08 12.99
C ARG A 49 -19.65 -7.74 13.22
N ALA A 50 -19.52 -7.18 14.42
CA ALA A 50 -20.11 -5.88 14.73
C ALA A 50 -19.57 -4.76 13.82
N ILE A 51 -18.25 -4.71 13.62
CA ILE A 51 -17.60 -3.73 12.74
C ILE A 51 -18.08 -3.92 11.29
N LEU A 52 -18.10 -5.15 10.79
CA LEU A 52 -18.50 -5.43 9.40
C LEU A 52 -20.01 -5.22 9.15
N SER A 53 -20.82 -5.32 10.18
CA SER A 53 -22.25 -4.96 10.12
C SER A 53 -22.46 -3.46 9.98
N GLU A 54 -21.69 -2.67 10.74
CA GLU A 54 -21.75 -1.21 10.70
C GLU A 54 -21.05 -0.64 9.46
N PHE A 55 -19.93 -1.25 9.07
CA PHE A 55 -19.08 -0.83 7.95
C PHE A 55 -18.91 -1.97 6.93
N PRO A 56 -19.93 -2.24 6.10
CA PRO A 56 -19.88 -3.32 5.12
C PRO A 56 -18.80 -3.07 4.05
N ARG A 57 -18.17 -4.13 3.58
CA ARG A 57 -17.03 -4.08 2.65
C ARG A 57 -17.36 -3.56 1.23
N LEU A 58 -18.61 -3.60 0.80
CA LEU A 58 -19.10 -3.03 -0.47
C LEU A 58 -18.23 -3.40 -1.70
N ALA A 59 -17.88 -4.68 -1.85
CA ALA A 59 -16.98 -5.18 -2.89
C ALA A 59 -15.58 -4.54 -2.86
N PHE A 60 -15.07 -4.21 -1.68
CA PHE A 60 -13.81 -3.50 -1.46
C PHE A 60 -12.66 -3.99 -2.34
N LYS A 61 -12.40 -5.30 -2.41
CA LYS A 61 -11.27 -5.86 -3.18
C LYS A 61 -11.31 -5.46 -4.65
N THR A 62 -12.48 -5.49 -5.26
CA THR A 62 -12.66 -5.13 -6.67
C THR A 62 -12.55 -3.62 -6.88
N GLN A 63 -13.21 -2.86 -6.03
CA GLN A 63 -13.20 -1.39 -6.08
C GLN A 63 -11.79 -0.84 -5.85
N PHE A 64 -11.13 -1.31 -4.81
CA PHE A 64 -9.77 -0.90 -4.44
C PHE A 64 -8.77 -1.19 -5.56
N LYS A 65 -8.78 -2.42 -6.11
CA LYS A 65 -7.98 -2.77 -7.27
C LYS A 65 -8.22 -1.81 -8.44
N GLY A 66 -9.48 -1.55 -8.75
CA GLY A 66 -9.85 -0.62 -9.83
C GLY A 66 -9.28 0.77 -9.65
N CYS A 67 -9.41 1.33 -8.43
CA CYS A 67 -8.86 2.63 -8.09
C CYS A 67 -7.34 2.68 -8.24
N LEU A 68 -6.61 1.69 -7.71
CA LEU A 68 -5.15 1.66 -7.79
C LEU A 68 -4.67 1.53 -9.24
N CYS A 69 -5.29 0.64 -10.03
CA CYS A 69 -4.96 0.50 -11.46
C CYS A 69 -5.24 1.79 -12.24
N ASN A 70 -6.27 2.54 -11.88
CA ASN A 70 -6.56 3.83 -12.51
C ASN A 70 -5.46 4.87 -12.23
N VAL A 71 -4.95 4.92 -10.99
CA VAL A 71 -3.80 5.78 -10.64
C VAL A 71 -2.57 5.41 -11.47
N VAL A 72 -2.27 4.11 -11.61
CA VAL A 72 -1.14 3.65 -12.43
C VAL A 72 -1.27 4.10 -13.89
N ARG A 73 -2.47 4.00 -14.47
CA ARG A 73 -2.72 4.45 -15.87
C ARG A 73 -2.55 5.95 -16.05
N GLN A 74 -3.04 6.74 -15.08
CA GLN A 74 -3.01 8.20 -15.18
C GLN A 74 -1.66 8.80 -14.81
N LYS A 75 -0.94 8.18 -13.87
CA LYS A 75 0.30 8.73 -13.31
C LYS A 75 1.37 7.63 -13.14
N PRO A 76 1.77 6.94 -14.21
CA PRO A 76 2.63 5.76 -14.11
C PRO A 76 3.94 6.02 -13.36
N MET A 77 4.58 7.16 -13.59
CA MET A 77 5.88 7.48 -12.96
C MET A 77 5.81 7.72 -11.45
N THR A 78 4.63 8.03 -10.90
CA THR A 78 4.46 8.19 -9.45
C THR A 78 4.23 6.86 -8.72
N THR A 79 4.21 5.76 -9.44
CA THR A 79 3.85 4.44 -8.92
C THR A 79 4.97 3.41 -9.02
N VAL A 80 6.15 3.84 -9.47
CA VAL A 80 7.27 2.93 -9.77
C VAL A 80 8.01 2.42 -8.53
N ASP A 81 7.92 3.11 -7.40
CA ASP A 81 8.68 2.84 -6.17
C ASP A 81 7.79 2.57 -4.92
N ASN A 82 6.52 2.23 -5.14
CA ASN A 82 5.57 1.95 -4.07
C ASN A 82 4.67 0.75 -4.40
N ILE A 83 3.71 0.43 -3.51
CA ILE A 83 2.82 -0.74 -3.66
C ILE A 83 2.00 -0.74 -4.96
N LEU A 84 1.75 0.42 -5.58
CA LEU A 84 1.01 0.50 -6.83
C LEU A 84 1.78 -0.13 -8.00
N ARG A 85 3.10 -0.22 -7.88
CA ARG A 85 3.94 -0.91 -8.86
C ARG A 85 3.48 -2.36 -9.10
N ASP A 86 3.18 -3.08 -8.02
CA ASP A 86 2.75 -4.48 -8.11
C ASP A 86 1.37 -4.59 -8.80
N PHE A 87 0.46 -3.66 -8.52
CA PHE A 87 -0.82 -3.58 -9.22
C PHE A 87 -0.64 -3.23 -10.70
N GLY A 88 0.27 -2.32 -11.00
CA GLY A 88 0.61 -1.95 -12.38
C GLY A 88 1.12 -3.13 -13.18
N ILE A 89 2.16 -3.80 -12.70
CA ILE A 89 2.78 -4.97 -13.35
C ILE A 89 1.74 -6.08 -13.58
N ARG A 90 0.84 -6.30 -12.62
CA ARG A 90 -0.09 -7.42 -12.64
C ARG A 90 -1.35 -7.17 -13.47
N TYR A 91 -1.84 -5.92 -13.52
CA TYR A 91 -3.20 -5.62 -14.00
C TYR A 91 -3.27 -4.48 -15.02
N VAL A 92 -2.18 -3.80 -15.33
CA VAL A 92 -2.18 -2.68 -16.28
C VAL A 92 -1.31 -3.02 -17.47
N GLU A 93 -1.95 -3.28 -18.59
CA GLU A 93 -1.26 -3.58 -19.86
C GLU A 93 -0.33 -2.43 -20.25
N GLY A 94 0.88 -2.76 -20.69
CA GLY A 94 1.89 -1.80 -21.10
C GLY A 94 2.62 -1.08 -19.94
N PHE A 95 2.28 -1.34 -18.68
CA PHE A 95 3.03 -0.78 -17.56
C PHE A 95 4.34 -1.56 -17.38
N ALA A 96 5.45 -0.92 -17.75
CA ALA A 96 6.80 -1.46 -17.65
C ALA A 96 7.68 -0.49 -16.83
N PRO A 97 7.61 -0.55 -15.49
CA PRO A 97 8.41 0.33 -14.65
C PRO A 97 9.91 -0.02 -14.74
N PRO A 98 10.81 0.96 -14.61
CA PRO A 98 12.24 0.71 -14.64
C PRO A 98 12.65 -0.29 -13.53
N ASN A 99 13.57 -1.17 -13.87
CA ASN A 99 14.18 -2.09 -12.92
C ASN A 99 15.46 -1.43 -12.38
N PHE A 100 15.62 -1.39 -11.06
CA PHE A 100 16.79 -0.76 -10.45
C PHE A 100 18.10 -1.45 -10.83
N ALA A 101 18.11 -2.77 -10.96
CA ALA A 101 19.30 -3.51 -11.40
C ALA A 101 19.72 -3.11 -12.82
N ASP A 102 18.76 -2.89 -13.72
CA ASP A 102 19.04 -2.41 -15.07
C ASP A 102 19.60 -0.97 -15.06
N LEU A 103 19.09 -0.12 -14.18
CA LEU A 103 19.64 1.24 -14.02
C LEU A 103 21.08 1.21 -13.55
N VAL A 104 21.41 0.33 -12.60
CA VAL A 104 22.80 0.14 -12.14
C VAL A 104 23.68 -0.41 -13.26
N ALA A 105 23.22 -1.46 -13.94
CA ALA A 105 24.00 -2.11 -15.01
C ALA A 105 24.27 -1.16 -16.21
N ASN A 106 23.39 -0.20 -16.46
CA ASN A 106 23.53 0.78 -17.54
C ASN A 106 24.08 2.14 -17.06
N ALA A 107 24.58 2.23 -15.84
CA ALA A 107 25.21 3.46 -15.34
C ALA A 107 26.47 3.80 -16.18
N PRO A 108 26.70 5.08 -16.50
CA PRO A 108 27.76 5.49 -17.46
C PRO A 108 29.17 5.53 -16.84
N PHE A 109 29.44 4.65 -15.90
CA PHE A 109 30.74 4.59 -15.20
C PHE A 109 31.47 3.30 -15.60
N SER A 110 32.76 3.40 -15.83
CA SER A 110 33.62 2.21 -15.96
C SER A 110 33.84 1.56 -14.60
N GLU A 111 33.91 0.24 -14.56
CA GLU A 111 34.29 -0.50 -13.35
C GLU A 111 35.78 -0.34 -13.03
#